data_d8e7b72175eb3ec638eca1e42c57ccee
#
_entry.id   d8e7b72175eb3ec638eca1e42c57ccee
#
_cell.length_a   1.000
_cell.length_b   1.000
_cell.length_c   1.000
_cell.angle_alpha   90.00
_cell.angle_beta   90.00
_cell.angle_gamma   90.00
#
_symmetry.space_group_name_H-M   'P 1'
#
loop_
_entity.id
_entity.type
_entity.pdbx_description
1 polymer ?
#
loop_
_entity_poly.entity_id
_entity_poly.type
_entity_poly.pdbx_seq_one_letter_code
_entity_poly.pdbx_strand_id
1 'polypeptide(L)'
;MSTPKEIFLELIRPDGQPERQLRQYEALHMCLTDPCNTYLRGNRKRGTTSVDRWGTTILFPEDAPGPMPDTREGLAVCPDVTRWRETVHAPDLEAACTEGWDTCRAEARAACGSDHLLAGFMGTGIFEQCHFLMGFEDTLTNLYAHPDEMHALIDYITEYRLTYVRMLIDHLQPDVIFSHDDWGTKNALFMKPEMWREFFKEPYRRFYGYIRSRGVIAIHHADSYLVPIVDDMAEIGIQVWQGVLPENDIPALQAHLNGRLTLMGGFGAAIDRKDAMPEDILT
;
A
#
# COMPACT_ATOMS: atom_id res chain seq x y z
N MET A 1 -10.68 -14.63 27.03
CA MET A 1 -9.58 -14.11 26.23
C MET A 1 -10.19 -13.44 25.02
N SER A 2 -9.77 -12.23 24.76
CA SER A 2 -10.23 -11.48 23.59
C SER A 2 -9.75 -12.14 22.30
N THR A 3 -10.55 -12.06 21.25
CA THR A 3 -10.16 -12.53 19.92
C THR A 3 -9.08 -11.63 19.32
N PRO A 4 -8.28 -12.08 18.34
CA PRO A 4 -7.33 -11.22 17.63
C PRO A 4 -7.98 -9.96 17.08
N LYS A 5 -9.18 -10.05 16.54
CA LYS A 5 -9.99 -8.92 16.05
C LYS A 5 -10.24 -7.89 17.15
N GLU A 6 -10.73 -8.32 18.33
CA GLU A 6 -11.01 -7.42 19.45
C GLU A 6 -9.73 -6.73 19.94
N ILE A 7 -8.62 -7.46 20.05
CA ILE A 7 -7.32 -6.88 20.42
C ILE A 7 -6.85 -5.86 19.39
N PHE A 8 -6.99 -6.15 18.09
CA PHE A 8 -6.61 -5.20 17.04
C PHE A 8 -7.43 -3.90 17.10
N LEU A 9 -8.75 -4.03 17.30
CA LEU A 9 -9.63 -2.86 17.43
C LEU A 9 -9.29 -2.03 18.67
N GLU A 10 -8.82 -2.67 19.74
CA GLU A 10 -8.33 -1.97 20.93
C GLU A 10 -6.98 -1.29 20.66
N LEU A 11 -6.06 -1.94 19.95
CA LEU A 11 -4.74 -1.39 19.60
C LEU A 11 -4.80 -0.11 18.75
N ILE A 12 -5.80 0.02 17.87
CA ILE A 12 -5.94 1.19 16.99
C ILE A 12 -6.72 2.36 17.63
N ARG A 13 -7.19 2.21 18.86
CA ARG A 13 -7.82 3.29 19.62
C ARG A 13 -6.76 4.11 20.35
N PRO A 14 -6.84 5.45 20.33
CA PRO A 14 -5.85 6.30 21.02
C PRO A 14 -5.74 6.01 22.54
N ASP A 15 -6.84 5.62 23.15
CA ASP A 15 -6.96 5.30 24.58
C ASP A 15 -7.08 3.78 24.86
N GLY A 16 -6.78 2.97 23.87
CA GLY A 16 -6.93 1.52 23.94
C GLY A 16 -5.98 0.88 24.95
N GLN A 17 -6.48 -0.17 25.62
CA GLN A 17 -5.75 -0.94 26.62
C GLN A 17 -5.78 -2.43 26.24
N PRO A 18 -5.03 -2.82 25.18
CA PRO A 18 -5.02 -4.20 24.72
C PRO A 18 -4.41 -5.12 25.80
N GLU A 19 -4.97 -6.32 25.94
CA GLU A 19 -4.46 -7.30 26.92
C GLU A 19 -3.08 -7.86 26.54
N ARG A 20 -2.69 -7.76 25.26
CA ARG A 20 -1.39 -8.18 24.71
C ARG A 20 -1.10 -7.53 23.38
N GLN A 21 0.13 -7.68 22.91
CA GLN A 21 0.50 -7.39 21.52
C GLN A 21 0.02 -8.50 20.57
N LEU A 22 -0.22 -8.14 19.32
CA LEU A 22 -0.52 -9.08 18.25
C LEU A 22 0.74 -9.39 17.43
N ARG A 23 0.81 -10.59 16.87
CA ARG A 23 1.73 -10.88 15.77
C ARG A 23 1.26 -10.15 14.51
N GLN A 24 2.18 -9.88 13.58
CA GLN A 24 1.99 -8.96 12.46
C GLN A 24 0.62 -9.06 11.75
N TYR A 25 0.20 -10.21 11.27
CA TYR A 25 -1.08 -10.37 10.56
C TYR A 25 -2.11 -11.17 11.33
N GLU A 26 -1.88 -11.41 12.63
CA GLU A 26 -2.71 -12.31 13.44
C GLU A 26 -4.21 -11.98 13.41
N ALA A 27 -4.56 -10.71 13.30
CA ALA A 27 -5.96 -10.27 13.29
C ALA A 27 -6.55 -10.09 11.88
N LEU A 28 -5.75 -10.29 10.82
CA LEU A 28 -6.13 -9.94 9.46
C LEU A 28 -6.26 -11.18 8.56
N HIS A 29 -7.34 -11.26 7.81
CA HIS A 29 -7.48 -12.15 6.68
C HIS A 29 -7.40 -11.35 5.39
N MET A 30 -6.31 -11.53 4.63
CA MET A 30 -6.05 -10.77 3.41
C MET A 30 -6.77 -11.38 2.21
N CYS A 31 -7.69 -10.64 1.58
CA CYS A 31 -8.27 -10.99 0.30
C CYS A 31 -7.38 -10.46 -0.83
N LEU A 32 -6.72 -11.38 -1.53
CA LEU A 32 -5.83 -11.09 -2.67
C LEU A 32 -6.45 -11.50 -4.01
N THR A 33 -7.67 -12.02 -4.01
CA THR A 33 -8.33 -12.63 -5.16
C THR A 33 -9.61 -11.92 -5.57
N ASP A 34 -9.77 -10.66 -5.13
CA ASP A 34 -10.91 -9.87 -5.63
C ASP A 34 -10.84 -9.70 -7.17
N PRO A 35 -11.99 -9.51 -7.83
CA PRO A 35 -12.05 -9.43 -9.29
C PRO A 35 -11.11 -8.37 -9.89
N CYS A 36 -10.98 -7.21 -9.25
CA CYS A 36 -10.11 -6.15 -9.76
C CYS A 36 -8.63 -6.53 -9.62
N ASN A 37 -8.20 -7.05 -8.46
CA ASN A 37 -6.82 -7.48 -8.27
C ASN A 37 -6.45 -8.61 -9.24
N THR A 38 -7.33 -9.57 -9.42
CA THR A 38 -7.16 -10.69 -10.36
C THR A 38 -7.04 -10.19 -11.81
N TYR A 39 -7.89 -9.25 -12.21
CA TYR A 39 -7.84 -8.62 -13.53
C TYR A 39 -6.55 -7.85 -13.76
N LEU A 40 -6.15 -7.01 -12.79
CA LEU A 40 -4.99 -6.13 -12.91
C LEU A 40 -3.67 -6.89 -12.94
N ARG A 41 -3.51 -7.85 -12.04
CA ARG A 41 -2.24 -8.58 -11.89
C ARG A 41 -2.02 -9.65 -12.94
N GLY A 42 -3.09 -10.20 -13.49
CA GLY A 42 -2.99 -11.33 -14.40
C GLY A 42 -2.23 -12.51 -13.77
N ASN A 43 -1.61 -13.32 -14.60
CA ASN A 43 -0.91 -14.53 -14.16
C ASN A 43 0.60 -14.27 -13.99
N ARG A 44 0.99 -13.66 -12.87
CA ARG A 44 2.40 -13.41 -12.53
C ARG A 44 3.01 -14.67 -11.93
N LYS A 45 4.00 -15.26 -12.63
CA LYS A 45 4.74 -16.44 -12.17
C LYS A 45 6.21 -16.13 -12.04
N ARG A 46 6.89 -16.73 -11.05
CA ARG A 46 8.36 -16.66 -10.93
C ARG A 46 9.02 -17.16 -12.21
N GLY A 47 10.15 -16.58 -12.57
CA GLY A 47 10.88 -16.89 -13.79
C GLY A 47 10.22 -16.37 -15.07
N THR A 48 9.18 -15.54 -14.99
CA THR A 48 8.47 -15.06 -16.19
C THR A 48 8.43 -13.54 -16.29
N THR A 49 8.21 -13.09 -17.52
CA THR A 49 7.86 -11.70 -17.85
C THR A 49 6.41 -11.66 -18.28
N SER A 50 5.67 -10.64 -17.86
CA SER A 50 4.27 -10.40 -18.24
C SER A 50 4.04 -8.92 -18.47
N VAL A 51 2.91 -8.56 -19.08
CA VAL A 51 2.47 -7.16 -19.19
C VAL A 51 1.20 -7.02 -18.37
N ASP A 52 1.15 -6.02 -17.49
CA ASP A 52 -0.03 -5.75 -16.69
C ASP A 52 -1.09 -4.94 -17.49
N ARG A 53 -2.20 -4.60 -16.84
CA ARG A 53 -3.31 -3.89 -17.50
C ARG A 53 -3.04 -2.40 -17.74
N TRP A 54 -1.99 -1.84 -17.15
CA TRP A 54 -1.50 -0.50 -17.47
C TRP A 54 -0.52 -0.50 -18.65
N GLY A 55 -0.16 -1.67 -19.17
CA GLY A 55 0.84 -1.84 -20.21
C GLY A 55 2.27 -1.96 -19.68
N THR A 56 2.47 -1.95 -18.37
CA THR A 56 3.80 -2.09 -17.76
C THR A 56 4.33 -3.49 -17.92
N THR A 57 5.55 -3.61 -18.40
CA THR A 57 6.28 -4.88 -18.40
C THR A 57 6.70 -5.24 -16.98
N ILE A 58 6.31 -6.42 -16.53
CA ILE A 58 6.58 -6.92 -15.18
C ILE A 58 7.51 -8.12 -15.25
N LEU A 59 8.66 -8.00 -14.60
CA LEU A 59 9.60 -9.09 -14.39
C LEU A 59 9.33 -9.77 -13.05
N PHE A 60 9.37 -11.10 -13.01
CA PHE A 60 9.36 -11.84 -11.75
C PHE A 60 10.52 -12.87 -11.76
N PRO A 61 11.76 -12.43 -11.45
CA PRO A 61 12.92 -13.33 -11.40
C PRO A 61 12.71 -14.48 -10.40
N GLU A 62 13.38 -15.60 -10.63
CA GLU A 62 13.25 -16.81 -9.79
C GLU A 62 13.65 -16.56 -8.33
N ASP A 63 14.66 -15.75 -8.10
CA ASP A 63 15.27 -15.44 -6.80
C ASP A 63 14.76 -14.14 -6.18
N ALA A 64 13.87 -13.37 -6.89
CA ALA A 64 13.33 -12.12 -6.36
C ALA A 64 12.22 -12.38 -5.34
N PRO A 65 12.08 -11.52 -4.31
CA PRO A 65 11.00 -11.62 -3.32
C PRO A 65 9.62 -11.34 -3.94
N GLY A 66 9.56 -10.52 -4.99
CA GLY A 66 8.33 -10.14 -5.69
C GLY A 66 8.56 -9.72 -7.14
N PRO A 67 7.48 -9.52 -7.90
CA PRO A 67 7.55 -8.97 -9.25
C PRO A 67 7.89 -7.48 -9.19
N MET A 68 8.60 -7.00 -10.21
CA MET A 68 9.03 -5.60 -10.34
C MET A 68 8.78 -5.08 -11.77
N PRO A 69 8.58 -3.76 -11.97
CA PRO A 69 8.46 -3.20 -13.30
C PRO A 69 9.80 -3.24 -14.04
N ASP A 70 9.74 -3.49 -15.34
CA ASP A 70 10.86 -3.33 -16.27
C ASP A 70 10.63 -2.07 -17.11
N THR A 71 11.27 -1.00 -16.72
CA THR A 71 11.15 0.32 -17.37
C THR A 71 12.42 0.73 -18.13
N ARG A 72 13.27 -0.26 -18.47
CA ARG A 72 14.45 -0.01 -19.32
C ARG A 72 14.06 0.64 -20.63
N GLU A 73 15.04 1.25 -21.30
CA GLU A 73 14.85 1.96 -22.56
C GLU A 73 13.95 1.18 -23.54
N GLY A 74 12.90 1.84 -24.03
CA GLY A 74 11.92 1.28 -24.94
C GLY A 74 10.80 0.42 -24.31
N LEU A 75 10.82 0.22 -22.98
CA LEU A 75 9.78 -0.56 -22.27
C LEU A 75 8.87 0.30 -21.37
N ALA A 76 9.26 1.54 -21.07
CA ALA A 76 8.43 2.44 -20.29
C ALA A 76 7.13 2.78 -21.05
N VAL A 77 6.00 2.73 -20.34
CA VAL A 77 4.68 3.12 -20.87
C VAL A 77 4.62 4.63 -21.13
N CYS A 78 5.26 5.39 -20.26
CA CYS A 78 5.33 6.85 -20.32
C CYS A 78 6.79 7.31 -20.48
N PRO A 79 7.38 7.23 -21.66
CA PRO A 79 8.76 7.64 -21.89
C PRO A 79 8.94 9.16 -21.90
N ASP A 80 7.87 9.93 -22.04
CA ASP A 80 7.84 11.39 -22.03
C ASP A 80 6.59 11.86 -21.29
N VAL A 81 6.77 12.39 -20.08
CA VAL A 81 5.66 12.82 -19.23
C VAL A 81 4.87 13.98 -19.84
N THR A 82 5.46 14.79 -20.71
CA THR A 82 4.73 15.89 -21.37
C THR A 82 3.66 15.38 -22.36
N ARG A 83 3.74 14.11 -22.69
CA ARG A 83 2.81 13.41 -23.60
C ARG A 83 2.09 12.24 -22.93
N TRP A 84 2.07 12.18 -21.61
CA TRP A 84 1.52 11.04 -20.89
C TRP A 84 0.07 10.66 -21.28
N ARG A 85 -0.74 11.68 -21.66
CA ARG A 85 -2.15 11.45 -22.06
C ARG A 85 -2.28 10.62 -23.36
N GLU A 86 -1.22 10.53 -24.15
CA GLU A 86 -1.20 9.74 -25.39
C GLU A 86 -0.89 8.26 -25.14
N THR A 87 -0.18 7.96 -24.02
CA THR A 87 0.39 6.62 -23.79
C THR A 87 -0.15 5.96 -22.52
N VAL A 88 -0.55 6.75 -21.51
CA VAL A 88 -1.04 6.21 -20.23
C VAL A 88 -2.55 6.11 -20.24
N HIS A 89 -3.06 4.88 -20.14
CA HIS A 89 -4.48 4.59 -20.09
C HIS A 89 -4.78 3.67 -18.91
N ALA A 90 -5.52 4.20 -17.91
CA ALA A 90 -5.97 3.39 -16.78
C ALA A 90 -6.93 2.29 -17.25
N PRO A 91 -6.82 1.07 -16.70
CA PRO A 91 -7.79 0.02 -16.94
C PRO A 91 -9.21 0.43 -16.50
N ASP A 92 -10.19 0.19 -17.32
CA ASP A 92 -11.61 0.40 -16.96
C ASP A 92 -12.09 -0.73 -16.06
N LEU A 93 -11.98 -0.52 -14.75
CA LEU A 93 -12.37 -1.52 -13.75
C LEU A 93 -13.87 -1.72 -13.68
N GLU A 94 -14.65 -0.65 -13.86
CA GLU A 94 -16.12 -0.72 -13.79
C GLU A 94 -16.68 -1.55 -14.95
N ALA A 95 -16.08 -1.46 -16.12
CA ALA A 95 -16.48 -2.31 -17.25
C ALA A 95 -15.91 -3.74 -17.16
N ALA A 96 -14.69 -3.91 -16.65
CA ALA A 96 -13.99 -5.19 -16.68
C ALA A 96 -14.30 -6.11 -15.49
N CYS A 97 -14.70 -5.57 -14.34
CA CYS A 97 -14.84 -6.31 -13.08
C CYS A 97 -16.29 -6.31 -12.58
N THR A 98 -17.22 -6.68 -13.44
CA THR A 98 -18.68 -6.68 -13.15
C THR A 98 -19.15 -7.92 -12.42
N GLU A 99 -18.41 -9.02 -12.49
CA GLU A 99 -18.82 -10.34 -11.98
C GLU A 99 -17.85 -10.88 -10.92
N GLY A 100 -18.27 -11.92 -10.20
CA GLY A 100 -17.44 -12.65 -9.25
C GLY A 100 -17.38 -12.06 -7.84
N TRP A 101 -17.90 -10.86 -7.60
CA TRP A 101 -17.84 -10.18 -6.32
C TRP A 101 -18.56 -10.91 -5.18
N ASP A 102 -19.78 -11.42 -5.45
CA ASP A 102 -20.55 -12.12 -4.40
C ASP A 102 -19.90 -13.42 -3.98
N THR A 103 -19.36 -14.18 -4.95
CA THR A 103 -18.57 -15.38 -4.66
C THR A 103 -17.31 -15.06 -3.87
N CYS A 104 -16.52 -14.08 -4.34
CA CYS A 104 -15.32 -13.64 -3.66
C CYS A 104 -15.60 -13.19 -2.22
N ARG A 105 -16.64 -12.36 -2.03
CA ARG A 105 -17.04 -11.90 -0.69
C ARG A 105 -17.44 -13.06 0.22
N ALA A 106 -18.25 -13.99 -0.27
CA ALA A 106 -18.70 -15.14 0.50
C ALA A 106 -17.53 -16.04 0.92
N GLU A 107 -16.63 -16.36 0.00
CA GLU A 107 -15.43 -17.16 0.28
C GLU A 107 -14.48 -16.46 1.24
N ALA A 108 -14.20 -15.17 1.01
CA ALA A 108 -13.31 -14.37 1.86
C ALA A 108 -13.88 -14.25 3.30
N ARG A 109 -15.19 -14.02 3.45
CA ARG A 109 -15.83 -13.96 4.78
C ARG A 109 -15.85 -15.32 5.47
N ALA A 110 -16.09 -16.40 4.73
CA ALA A 110 -16.05 -17.76 5.28
C ALA A 110 -14.64 -18.12 5.78
N ALA A 111 -13.60 -17.77 5.01
CA ALA A 111 -12.20 -18.00 5.39
C ALA A 111 -11.74 -17.08 6.54
N CYS A 112 -12.23 -15.83 6.58
CA CYS A 112 -11.95 -14.86 7.62
C CYS A 112 -12.47 -15.31 8.99
N GLY A 113 -13.68 -15.88 9.04
CA GLY A 113 -14.35 -16.26 10.28
C GLY A 113 -14.76 -15.03 11.12
N SER A 114 -15.09 -15.28 12.40
CA SER A 114 -15.54 -14.25 13.35
C SER A 114 -14.39 -13.50 14.03
N ASP A 115 -13.22 -14.13 14.13
CA ASP A 115 -12.13 -13.72 15.02
C ASP A 115 -11.06 -12.85 14.31
N HIS A 116 -11.26 -12.59 13.02
CA HIS A 116 -10.38 -11.79 12.18
C HIS A 116 -11.13 -10.64 11.49
N LEU A 117 -10.38 -9.70 10.96
CA LEU A 117 -10.85 -8.62 10.11
C LEU A 117 -10.56 -8.97 8.66
N LEU A 118 -11.55 -8.86 7.78
CA LEU A 118 -11.37 -9.02 6.35
C LEU A 118 -10.67 -7.79 5.77
N ALA A 119 -9.49 -7.97 5.21
CA ALA A 119 -8.71 -6.92 4.58
C ALA A 119 -8.74 -7.04 3.07
N GLY A 120 -9.23 -6.00 2.38
CA GLY A 120 -9.07 -5.84 0.94
C GLY A 120 -7.68 -5.28 0.64
N PHE A 121 -6.92 -5.96 -0.21
CA PHE A 121 -5.56 -5.57 -0.57
C PHE A 121 -5.51 -4.72 -1.82
N MET A 122 -4.80 -3.59 -1.75
CA MET A 122 -4.51 -2.72 -2.89
C MET A 122 -3.01 -2.55 -3.05
N GLY A 123 -2.40 -3.33 -3.95
CA GLY A 123 -1.02 -3.13 -4.37
C GLY A 123 -0.86 -1.96 -5.33
N THR A 124 0.39 -1.56 -5.58
CA THR A 124 0.83 -0.45 -6.41
C THR A 124 0.15 0.87 -6.04
N GLY A 125 0.79 1.62 -5.16
CA GLY A 125 0.28 2.92 -4.68
C GLY A 125 0.31 4.01 -5.76
N ILE A 126 0.08 5.26 -5.37
CA ILE A 126 0.07 6.39 -6.31
C ILE A 126 1.49 6.68 -6.79
N PHE A 127 2.46 6.72 -5.87
CA PHE A 127 3.87 6.95 -6.22
C PHE A 127 4.44 5.76 -7.00
N GLU A 128 4.20 4.54 -6.53
CA GLU A 128 4.64 3.33 -7.24
C GLU A 128 4.08 3.26 -8.65
N GLN A 129 2.80 3.63 -8.85
CA GLN A 129 2.22 3.62 -10.19
C GLN A 129 2.93 4.60 -11.13
N CYS A 130 3.37 5.77 -10.64
CA CYS A 130 4.17 6.69 -11.46
C CYS A 130 5.46 6.03 -11.96
N HIS A 131 6.24 5.41 -11.04
CA HIS A 131 7.50 4.79 -11.46
C HIS A 131 7.31 3.44 -12.16
N PHE A 132 6.17 2.78 -12.04
CA PHE A 132 5.80 1.63 -12.89
C PHE A 132 5.58 2.05 -14.34
N LEU A 133 5.06 3.26 -14.56
CA LEU A 133 4.78 3.77 -15.91
C LEU A 133 6.02 4.35 -16.60
N MET A 134 6.88 5.07 -15.88
CA MET A 134 7.99 5.83 -16.51
C MET A 134 9.39 5.47 -16.01
N GLY A 135 9.51 4.69 -14.93
CA GLY A 135 10.78 4.42 -14.28
C GLY A 135 11.00 5.28 -13.05
N PHE A 136 11.84 4.78 -12.13
CA PHE A 136 12.07 5.41 -10.85
C PHE A 136 12.78 6.76 -10.95
N GLU A 137 13.89 6.80 -11.71
CA GLU A 137 14.69 8.02 -11.90
C GLU A 137 13.90 9.10 -12.64
N ASP A 138 13.17 8.72 -13.70
CA ASP A 138 12.35 9.64 -14.48
C ASP A 138 11.18 10.17 -13.65
N THR A 139 10.58 9.36 -12.79
CA THR A 139 9.54 9.84 -11.86
C THR A 139 10.09 10.95 -10.98
N LEU A 140 11.22 10.72 -10.29
CA LEU A 140 11.80 11.72 -9.40
C LEU A 140 12.28 12.96 -10.14
N THR A 141 12.87 12.81 -11.32
CA THR A 141 13.33 13.91 -12.17
C THR A 141 12.15 14.78 -12.63
N ASN A 142 11.06 14.14 -13.06
CA ASN A 142 9.90 14.85 -13.60
C ASN A 142 9.11 15.63 -12.53
N LEU A 143 9.19 15.26 -11.26
CA LEU A 143 8.64 16.09 -10.17
C LEU A 143 9.26 17.50 -10.16
N TYR A 144 10.52 17.64 -10.61
CA TYR A 144 11.21 18.93 -10.73
C TYR A 144 11.10 19.54 -12.13
N ALA A 145 11.24 18.74 -13.17
CA ALA A 145 11.33 19.22 -14.53
C ALA A 145 9.97 19.55 -15.15
N HIS A 146 8.92 18.80 -14.78
CA HIS A 146 7.58 18.89 -15.37
C HIS A 146 6.49 18.80 -14.29
N PRO A 147 6.49 19.70 -13.27
CA PRO A 147 5.61 19.60 -12.12
C PRO A 147 4.12 19.60 -12.50
N ASP A 148 3.69 20.43 -13.44
CA ASP A 148 2.28 20.51 -13.84
C ASP A 148 1.78 19.21 -14.47
N GLU A 149 2.60 18.54 -15.30
CA GLU A 149 2.25 17.27 -15.89
C GLU A 149 2.25 16.13 -14.85
N MET A 150 3.19 16.17 -13.91
CA MET A 150 3.21 15.21 -12.81
C MET A 150 1.99 15.37 -11.89
N HIS A 151 1.58 16.60 -11.55
CA HIS A 151 0.32 16.84 -10.82
C HIS A 151 -0.88 16.25 -11.55
N ALA A 152 -0.97 16.49 -12.87
CA ALA A 152 -2.09 15.98 -13.67
C ALA A 152 -2.09 14.45 -13.79
N LEU A 153 -0.93 13.82 -13.94
CA LEU A 153 -0.80 12.37 -13.97
C LEU A 153 -1.12 11.73 -12.60
N ILE A 154 -0.61 12.32 -11.52
CA ILE A 154 -0.88 11.87 -10.15
C ILE A 154 -2.37 11.96 -9.83
N ASP A 155 -3.05 13.04 -10.25
CA ASP A 155 -4.50 13.18 -10.08
C ASP A 155 -5.27 12.11 -10.87
N TYR A 156 -4.87 11.84 -12.11
CA TYR A 156 -5.44 10.77 -12.93
C TYR A 156 -5.31 9.39 -12.28
N ILE A 157 -4.13 9.07 -11.74
CA ILE A 157 -3.89 7.81 -11.01
C ILE A 157 -4.72 7.78 -9.71
N THR A 158 -4.89 8.92 -9.05
CA THR A 158 -5.69 9.05 -7.83
C THR A 158 -7.16 8.75 -8.10
N GLU A 159 -7.75 9.28 -9.17
CA GLU A 159 -9.13 8.98 -9.57
C GLU A 159 -9.33 7.48 -9.86
N TYR A 160 -8.40 6.88 -10.55
CA TYR A 160 -8.40 5.43 -10.78
C TYR A 160 -8.39 4.65 -9.44
N ARG A 161 -7.53 5.03 -8.50
CA ARG A 161 -7.46 4.37 -7.19
C ARG A 161 -8.71 4.59 -6.35
N LEU A 162 -9.32 5.77 -6.43
CA LEU A 162 -10.62 6.05 -5.81
C LEU A 162 -11.73 5.17 -6.38
N THR A 163 -11.73 4.94 -7.71
CA THR A 163 -12.66 4.00 -8.34
C THR A 163 -12.44 2.58 -7.82
N TYR A 164 -11.19 2.11 -7.78
CA TYR A 164 -10.88 0.78 -7.29
C TYR A 164 -11.30 0.57 -5.82
N VAL A 165 -10.93 1.49 -4.93
CA VAL A 165 -11.27 1.35 -3.51
C VAL A 165 -12.78 1.43 -3.28
N ARG A 166 -13.52 2.23 -4.08
CA ARG A 166 -14.97 2.26 -4.05
C ARG A 166 -15.55 0.88 -4.38
N MET A 167 -15.08 0.25 -5.46
CA MET A 167 -15.52 -1.09 -5.84
C MET A 167 -15.24 -2.14 -4.77
N LEU A 168 -14.04 -2.11 -4.16
CA LEU A 168 -13.71 -2.98 -3.02
C LEU A 168 -14.67 -2.79 -1.86
N ILE A 169 -14.91 -1.55 -1.44
CA ILE A 169 -15.77 -1.26 -0.29
C ILE A 169 -17.22 -1.62 -0.58
N ASP A 170 -17.73 -1.32 -1.78
CA ASP A 170 -19.13 -1.56 -2.13
C ASP A 170 -19.44 -3.05 -2.35
N HIS A 171 -18.51 -3.81 -2.93
CA HIS A 171 -18.74 -5.20 -3.31
C HIS A 171 -18.13 -6.22 -2.35
N LEU A 172 -16.85 -6.10 -1.99
CA LEU A 172 -16.18 -7.01 -1.05
C LEU A 172 -16.61 -6.74 0.40
N GLN A 173 -16.95 -5.48 0.72
CA GLN A 173 -17.33 -5.02 2.07
C GLN A 173 -16.28 -5.38 3.13
N PRO A 174 -15.01 -5.01 2.96
CA PRO A 174 -13.94 -5.35 3.90
C PRO A 174 -14.05 -4.53 5.19
N ASP A 175 -13.46 -5.05 6.27
CA ASP A 175 -13.28 -4.29 7.52
C ASP A 175 -12.09 -3.34 7.43
N VAL A 176 -11.12 -3.68 6.56
CA VAL A 176 -9.84 -3.00 6.40
C VAL A 176 -9.51 -2.84 4.91
N ILE A 177 -8.97 -1.70 4.52
CA ILE A 177 -8.20 -1.55 3.27
C ILE A 177 -6.72 -1.53 3.62
N PHE A 178 -5.98 -2.48 3.06
CA PHE A 178 -4.53 -2.59 3.17
C PHE A 178 -3.91 -2.09 1.86
N SER A 179 -3.36 -0.88 1.87
CA SER A 179 -2.76 -0.22 0.71
C SER A 179 -1.25 -0.25 0.79
N HIS A 180 -0.60 -0.58 -0.30
CA HIS A 180 0.86 -0.65 -0.42
C HIS A 180 1.39 0.51 -1.27
N ASP A 181 2.38 1.24 -0.76
CA ASP A 181 3.17 2.23 -1.51
C ASP A 181 4.42 2.63 -0.72
N ASP A 182 5.60 2.32 -1.22
CA ASP A 182 6.85 2.70 -0.58
C ASP A 182 7.26 4.13 -0.96
N TRP A 183 7.61 4.94 0.04
CA TRP A 183 8.00 6.34 -0.14
C TRP A 183 9.47 6.60 0.22
N GLY A 184 10.21 5.55 0.52
CA GLY A 184 11.61 5.65 0.91
C GLY A 184 12.34 4.33 0.89
N THR A 185 13.64 4.42 1.16
CA THR A 185 14.47 3.29 1.53
C THR A 185 14.39 3.09 3.06
N LYS A 186 15.07 2.08 3.59
CA LYS A 186 15.18 1.89 5.04
C LYS A 186 15.89 3.04 5.79
N ASN A 187 16.57 3.95 5.09
CA ASN A 187 17.36 5.02 5.71
C ASN A 187 16.90 6.44 5.35
N ALA A 188 16.12 6.61 4.29
CA ALA A 188 15.73 7.93 3.81
C ALA A 188 14.48 7.87 2.93
N LEU A 189 13.72 8.96 2.88
CA LEU A 189 12.70 9.18 1.86
C LEU A 189 13.32 9.19 0.45
N PHE A 190 12.56 8.78 -0.57
CA PHE A 190 12.98 8.89 -1.98
C PHE A 190 13.06 10.33 -2.45
N MET A 191 12.29 11.23 -1.82
CA MET A 191 12.23 12.65 -2.16
C MET A 191 12.22 13.51 -0.88
N LYS A 192 12.44 14.82 -1.01
CA LYS A 192 12.32 15.73 0.13
C LYS A 192 10.90 15.72 0.70
N PRO A 193 10.72 15.88 2.03
CA PRO A 193 9.40 15.91 2.66
C PRO A 193 8.46 16.96 2.03
N GLU A 194 9.00 18.14 1.64
CA GLU A 194 8.23 19.21 0.99
C GLU A 194 7.69 18.75 -0.36
N MET A 195 8.50 18.02 -1.13
CA MET A 195 8.11 17.45 -2.42
C MET A 195 7.01 16.39 -2.26
N TRP A 196 7.16 15.50 -1.27
CA TRP A 196 6.11 14.54 -0.95
C TRP A 196 4.79 15.23 -0.57
N ARG A 197 4.86 16.30 0.24
CA ARG A 197 3.68 17.09 0.62
C ARG A 197 3.02 17.77 -0.56
N GLU A 198 3.83 18.32 -1.47
CA GLU A 198 3.34 19.00 -2.67
C GLU A 198 2.59 18.06 -3.61
N PHE A 199 3.17 16.90 -3.93
CA PHE A 199 2.63 16.03 -4.96
C PHE A 199 1.71 14.93 -4.43
N PHE A 200 1.92 14.42 -3.21
CA PHE A 200 1.28 13.20 -2.75
C PHE A 200 0.36 13.37 -1.54
N LYS A 201 0.56 14.38 -0.70
CA LYS A 201 -0.24 14.54 0.53
C LYS A 201 -1.73 14.67 0.24
N GLU A 202 -2.15 15.53 -0.69
CA GLU A 202 -3.56 15.72 -1.01
C GLU A 202 -4.18 14.54 -1.76
N PRO A 203 -3.53 13.91 -2.77
CA PRO A 203 -3.94 12.64 -3.35
C PRO A 203 -4.23 11.56 -2.31
N TYR A 204 -3.31 11.34 -1.36
CA TYR A 204 -3.51 10.36 -0.29
C TYR A 204 -4.57 10.78 0.72
N ARG A 205 -4.72 12.09 1.03
CA ARG A 205 -5.81 12.57 1.88
C ARG A 205 -7.17 12.23 1.26
N ARG A 206 -7.35 12.39 -0.03
CA ARG A 206 -8.57 12.00 -0.75
C ARG A 206 -8.80 10.49 -0.66
N PHE A 207 -7.77 9.71 -0.90
CA PHE A 207 -7.84 8.24 -0.87
C PHE A 207 -8.18 7.70 0.53
N TYR A 208 -7.37 8.03 1.55
CA TYR A 208 -7.61 7.56 2.92
C TYR A 208 -8.82 8.21 3.56
N GLY A 209 -9.10 9.47 3.24
CA GLY A 209 -10.31 10.16 3.66
C GLY A 209 -11.57 9.47 3.17
N TYR A 210 -11.58 8.99 1.92
CA TYR A 210 -12.69 8.19 1.40
C TYR A 210 -12.87 6.89 2.19
N ILE A 211 -11.81 6.11 2.40
CA ILE A 211 -11.84 4.85 3.18
C ILE A 211 -12.44 5.11 4.56
N ARG A 212 -11.94 6.14 5.25
CA ARG A 212 -12.40 6.54 6.58
C ARG A 212 -13.87 6.96 6.61
N SER A 213 -14.30 7.72 5.60
CA SER A 213 -15.70 8.16 5.49
C SER A 213 -16.70 7.00 5.35
N ARG A 214 -16.22 5.86 4.88
CA ARG A 214 -17.00 4.62 4.74
C ARG A 214 -16.94 3.73 6.00
N GLY A 215 -16.27 4.18 7.08
CA GLY A 215 -16.13 3.42 8.32
C GLY A 215 -15.15 2.24 8.22
N VAL A 216 -14.33 2.20 7.17
CA VAL A 216 -13.33 1.15 6.94
C VAL A 216 -11.99 1.56 7.51
N ILE A 217 -11.24 0.63 8.10
CA ILE A 217 -9.92 0.88 8.68
C ILE A 217 -8.89 1.03 7.56
N ALA A 218 -8.06 2.08 7.64
CA ALA A 218 -7.01 2.37 6.68
C ALA A 218 -5.65 1.90 7.19
N ILE A 219 -5.08 0.88 6.55
CA ILE A 219 -3.70 0.43 6.77
C ILE A 219 -2.86 0.84 5.56
N HIS A 220 -1.72 1.47 5.81
CA HIS A 220 -0.70 1.76 4.81
C HIS A 220 0.53 0.89 5.05
N HIS A 221 0.96 0.17 4.03
CA HIS A 221 2.24 -0.54 4.05
C HIS A 221 3.33 0.32 3.41
N ALA A 222 4.42 0.48 4.15
CA ALA A 222 5.70 0.92 3.63
C ALA A 222 6.81 0.41 4.57
N ASP A 223 7.76 -0.33 4.04
CA ASP A 223 8.95 -0.77 4.78
C ASP A 223 10.12 0.23 4.60
N SER A 224 9.85 1.46 4.94
CA SER A 224 10.65 2.63 4.64
C SER A 224 10.95 3.47 5.88
N TYR A 225 11.96 4.35 5.78
CA TYR A 225 12.21 5.42 6.74
C TYR A 225 11.27 6.61 6.45
N LEU A 226 10.23 6.79 7.29
CA LEU A 226 9.18 7.79 7.06
C LEU A 226 9.05 8.84 8.18
N VAL A 227 9.98 8.88 9.12
CA VAL A 227 9.97 9.84 10.25
C VAL A 227 9.65 11.28 9.82
N PRO A 228 10.23 11.83 8.72
CA PRO A 228 9.99 13.23 8.33
C PRO A 228 8.55 13.55 7.88
N ILE A 229 7.73 12.53 7.58
CA ILE A 229 6.33 12.68 7.11
C ILE A 229 5.32 11.93 7.99
N VAL A 230 5.73 11.43 9.15
CA VAL A 230 4.87 10.60 10.00
C VAL A 230 3.63 11.35 10.52
N ASP A 231 3.75 12.63 10.82
CA ASP A 231 2.60 13.46 11.18
C ASP A 231 1.63 13.65 10.01
N ASP A 232 2.17 13.83 8.79
CA ASP A 232 1.38 13.87 7.57
C ASP A 232 0.60 12.57 7.36
N MET A 233 1.21 11.42 7.64
CA MET A 233 0.53 10.11 7.55
C MET A 233 -0.70 10.04 8.45
N ALA A 234 -0.58 10.48 9.70
CA ALA A 234 -1.72 10.55 10.62
C ALA A 234 -2.79 11.55 10.13
N GLU A 235 -2.39 12.73 9.64
CA GLU A 235 -3.29 13.77 9.16
C GLU A 235 -4.11 13.36 7.92
N ILE A 236 -3.54 12.58 7.02
CA ILE A 236 -4.25 12.12 5.80
C ILE A 236 -5.20 10.96 6.06
N GLY A 237 -5.24 10.42 7.29
CA GLY A 237 -6.22 9.43 7.72
C GLY A 237 -5.72 7.98 7.78
N ILE A 238 -4.42 7.74 7.67
CA ILE A 238 -3.83 6.42 7.94
C ILE A 238 -4.00 6.11 9.43
N GLN A 239 -4.55 4.93 9.75
CA GLN A 239 -4.72 4.48 11.14
C GLN A 239 -3.62 3.53 11.59
N VAL A 240 -3.09 2.75 10.64
CA VAL A 240 -2.02 1.80 10.92
C VAL A 240 -0.96 1.94 9.84
N TRP A 241 0.28 2.15 10.27
CA TRP A 241 1.45 2.02 9.41
C TRP A 241 2.05 0.63 9.61
N GLN A 242 1.90 -0.23 8.60
CA GLN A 242 2.48 -1.56 8.59
C GLN A 242 3.80 -1.56 7.83
N GLY A 243 4.76 -2.34 8.30
CA GLY A 243 6.12 -2.40 7.75
C GLY A 243 7.10 -1.43 8.44
N VAL A 244 6.71 -0.83 9.57
CA VAL A 244 7.62 0.09 10.28
C VAL A 244 8.93 -0.63 10.65
N LEU A 245 10.06 -0.06 10.21
CA LEU A 245 11.40 -0.60 10.45
C LEU A 245 12.02 -0.02 11.73
N PRO A 246 12.94 -0.75 12.40
CA PRO A 246 13.65 -0.27 13.58
C PRO A 246 14.39 1.06 13.35
N GLU A 247 14.86 1.32 12.14
CA GLU A 247 15.56 2.54 11.74
C GLU A 247 14.72 3.82 11.95
N ASN A 248 13.40 3.67 12.12
CA ASN A 248 12.49 4.79 12.42
C ASN A 248 12.45 5.19 13.92
N ASP A 249 13.25 4.58 14.79
CA ASP A 249 13.20 4.80 16.25
C ASP A 249 11.75 4.66 16.80
N ILE A 250 11.25 3.41 16.77
CA ILE A 250 9.86 3.10 17.13
C ILE A 250 9.45 3.63 18.51
N PRO A 251 10.26 3.52 19.57
CA PRO A 251 9.92 4.10 20.89
C PRO A 251 9.71 5.62 20.83
N ALA A 252 10.58 6.35 20.11
CA ALA A 252 10.43 7.79 19.95
C ALA A 252 9.18 8.13 19.12
N LEU A 253 8.90 7.37 18.05
CA LEU A 253 7.68 7.52 17.25
C LEU A 253 6.41 7.27 18.07
N GLN A 254 6.39 6.23 18.90
CA GLN A 254 5.22 5.93 19.75
C GLN A 254 4.94 7.08 20.73
N ALA A 255 6.00 7.60 21.37
CA ALA A 255 5.88 8.75 22.27
C ALA A 255 5.38 10.01 21.54
N HIS A 256 5.93 10.30 20.35
CA HIS A 256 5.56 11.45 19.53
C HIS A 256 4.11 11.37 19.01
N LEU A 257 3.73 10.23 18.48
CA LEU A 257 2.42 10.00 17.86
C LEU A 257 1.29 9.94 18.90
N ASN A 258 1.57 9.49 20.11
CA ASN A 258 0.61 9.43 21.21
C ASN A 258 -0.76 8.85 20.80
N GLY A 259 -0.75 7.71 20.12
CA GLY A 259 -1.96 7.00 19.68
C GLY A 259 -2.61 7.54 18.38
N ARG A 260 -2.07 8.57 17.74
CA ARG A 260 -2.62 9.12 16.47
C ARG A 260 -2.43 8.18 15.27
N LEU A 261 -1.43 7.32 15.32
CA LEU A 261 -1.09 6.33 14.29
C LEU A 261 -0.55 5.08 14.98
N THR A 262 -1.12 3.93 14.68
CA THR A 262 -0.65 2.65 15.20
C THR A 262 0.50 2.12 14.36
N LEU A 263 1.57 1.68 15.01
CA LEU A 263 2.75 1.12 14.35
C LEU A 263 2.68 -0.41 14.36
N MET A 264 2.84 -1.03 13.18
CA MET A 264 2.78 -2.47 12.97
C MET A 264 4.04 -2.95 12.24
N GLY A 265 4.95 -3.61 12.98
CA GLY A 265 6.25 -4.03 12.46
C GLY A 265 7.30 -4.07 13.57
N GLY A 266 8.49 -3.55 13.32
CA GLY A 266 9.55 -3.44 14.31
C GLY A 266 10.64 -4.49 14.20
N PHE A 267 10.57 -5.39 13.22
CA PHE A 267 11.60 -6.39 12.97
C PHE A 267 12.49 -5.97 11.80
N GLY A 268 13.80 -5.92 12.08
CA GLY A 268 14.80 -5.71 11.02
C GLY A 268 15.11 -7.00 10.28
N ALA A 269 15.59 -6.88 9.04
CA ALA A 269 15.96 -8.02 8.20
C ALA A 269 17.01 -8.96 8.86
N ALA A 270 17.79 -8.45 9.82
CA ALA A 270 18.77 -9.24 10.56
C ALA A 270 18.14 -10.34 11.44
N ILE A 271 16.91 -10.10 11.92
CA ILE A 271 16.17 -11.04 12.79
C ILE A 271 14.98 -11.70 12.09
N ASP A 272 14.54 -11.17 10.96
CA ASP A 272 13.48 -11.77 10.12
C ASP A 272 14.08 -12.84 9.20
N ARG A 273 14.56 -13.92 9.79
CA ARG A 273 15.21 -15.06 9.13
C ARG A 273 14.76 -16.37 9.77
N LYS A 274 14.73 -17.45 8.98
CA LYS A 274 14.24 -18.77 9.42
C LYS A 274 15.02 -19.39 10.57
N ASP A 275 16.28 -19.01 10.75
CA ASP A 275 17.21 -19.50 11.76
C ASP A 275 17.42 -18.50 12.91
N ALA A 276 16.59 -17.46 12.99
CA ALA A 276 16.64 -16.52 14.10
C ALA A 276 16.35 -17.23 15.43
N MET A 277 17.20 -17.00 16.42
CA MET A 277 17.07 -17.53 17.77
C MET A 277 16.41 -16.50 18.69
N PRO A 278 15.75 -16.92 19.80
CA PRO A 278 15.14 -15.99 20.75
C PRO A 278 16.13 -14.92 21.24
N GLU A 279 17.41 -15.24 21.38
CA GLU A 279 18.48 -14.30 21.80
C GLU A 279 18.67 -13.16 20.79
N ASP A 280 18.47 -13.42 19.47
CA ASP A 280 18.60 -12.41 18.42
C ASP A 280 17.51 -11.32 18.52
N ILE A 281 16.39 -11.62 19.21
CA ILE A 281 15.24 -10.73 19.37
C ILE A 281 15.35 -9.88 20.63
N LEU A 282 16.14 -10.35 21.62
CA LEU A 282 16.25 -9.71 22.94
C LEU A 282 17.42 -8.69 23.04
N THR A 283 18.18 -8.51 21.99
CA THR A 283 19.27 -7.54 21.88
C THR A 283 18.83 -6.28 21.16
#